data_cf09d81082292ccabd7ee1d21e5107a2
#
_entry.id   cf09d81082292ccabd7ee1d21e5107a2
#
_cell.length_a   1.000
_cell.length_b   1.000
_cell.length_c   1.000
_cell.angle_alpha   90.00
_cell.angle_beta   90.00
_cell.angle_gamma   90.00
#
_symmetry.space_group_name_H-M   'P 1'
#
loop_
_entity.id
_entity.type
_entity.pdbx_description
1 polymer ?
#
loop_
_entity_poly.entity_id
_entity_poly.type
_entity_poly.pdbx_seq_one_letter_code
_entity_poly.pdbx_strand_id
1 'polypeptide(L)'
;MMQIKKLTLTHKKDLRVILEDFQLVLNDGDKAVIIGEEGNGKSTLLKWMYDPALTEDYIESTGERIIGKERLGYLPQELPEAEKTKTVYEYFYEKEKFWDQTPKDLAVLARKFGLTEEFFYRDQQMSELSGGEKVKAQMMRLLMEDVTVLLLDEPSNDIDLATLELLEKLIREWEHIVVFISHDETLIENTANMVIHIEQIVRKTKSRYTVAKLPYRTYVEERLQNFERQEQKAQSDRREKALRDEKYRKVYQSVENALNNCSRQAPSVAKNLKDKMHTVKAMNLSLIHISEPTRLG
;
A
#
# COMPACT_ATOMS: atom_id res chain seq x y z
N MET A 1 7.40 7.32 -19.25
CA MET A 1 7.51 6.00 -18.55
C MET A 1 8.46 6.13 -17.38
N MET A 2 8.02 5.73 -16.19
CA MET A 2 8.83 5.65 -14.97
C MET A 2 8.92 4.18 -14.51
N GLN A 3 10.09 3.73 -14.05
CA GLN A 3 10.28 2.35 -13.61
C GLN A 3 11.08 2.28 -12.30
N ILE A 4 10.67 1.38 -11.42
CA ILE A 4 11.39 1.01 -10.19
C ILE A 4 11.75 -0.46 -10.28
N LYS A 5 13.01 -0.80 -9.98
CA LYS A 5 13.52 -2.17 -10.04
C LYS A 5 14.12 -2.58 -8.72
N LYS A 6 13.65 -3.72 -8.18
CA LYS A 6 14.20 -4.38 -6.99
C LYS A 6 14.40 -3.43 -5.81
N LEU A 7 13.44 -2.52 -5.58
CA LEU A 7 13.52 -1.58 -4.48
C LEU A 7 13.28 -2.31 -3.15
N THR A 8 14.25 -2.18 -2.25
CA THR A 8 14.07 -2.55 -0.84
C THR A 8 14.25 -1.30 0.00
N LEU A 9 13.27 -1.03 0.87
CA LEU A 9 13.27 0.08 1.82
C LEU A 9 13.29 -0.49 3.23
N THR A 10 14.32 -0.13 4.00
CA THR A 10 14.48 -0.57 5.39
C THR A 10 14.61 0.64 6.29
N HIS A 11 13.83 0.69 7.36
CA HIS A 11 13.90 1.76 8.35
C HIS A 11 15.16 1.62 9.21
N LYS A 12 16.01 2.65 9.26
CA LYS A 12 17.34 2.60 9.92
C LYS A 12 17.28 2.37 11.42
N LYS A 13 16.23 2.88 12.09
CA LYS A 13 16.13 2.85 13.57
C LYS A 13 15.82 1.46 14.12
N ASP A 14 14.89 0.73 13.49
CA ASP A 14 14.36 -0.55 13.96
C ASP A 14 14.62 -1.70 12.99
N LEU A 15 15.34 -1.44 11.89
CA LEU A 15 15.67 -2.38 10.82
C LEU A 15 14.43 -3.05 10.20
N ARG A 16 13.28 -2.42 10.33
CA ARG A 16 12.04 -2.91 9.76
C ARG A 16 12.05 -2.74 8.24
N VAL A 17 11.83 -3.84 7.54
CA VAL A 17 11.66 -3.84 6.09
C VAL A 17 10.27 -3.30 5.74
N ILE A 18 10.21 -2.15 5.09
CA ILE A 18 8.98 -1.49 4.63
C ILE A 18 8.53 -2.10 3.30
N LEU A 19 9.46 -2.25 2.37
CA LEU A 19 9.27 -2.89 1.07
C LEU A 19 10.46 -3.80 0.78
N GLU A 20 10.21 -4.95 0.16
CA GLU A 20 11.22 -5.91 -0.25
C GLU A 20 11.02 -6.28 -1.72
N ASP A 21 12.09 -6.15 -2.52
CA ASP A 21 12.11 -6.46 -3.97
C ASP A 21 10.96 -5.83 -4.77
N PHE A 22 10.57 -4.60 -4.42
CA PHE A 22 9.46 -3.90 -5.05
C PHE A 22 9.79 -3.54 -6.50
N GLN A 23 8.85 -3.83 -7.38
CA GLN A 23 8.97 -3.55 -8.81
C GLN A 23 7.70 -2.84 -9.31
N LEU A 24 7.89 -1.78 -10.10
CA LEU A 24 6.81 -0.97 -10.63
C LEU A 24 7.17 -0.43 -11.99
N VAL A 25 6.22 -0.44 -12.91
CA VAL A 25 6.32 0.23 -14.21
C VAL A 25 5.07 1.08 -14.39
N LEU A 26 5.28 2.37 -14.61
CA LEU A 26 4.25 3.36 -14.86
C LEU A 26 4.40 3.94 -16.26
N ASN A 27 3.30 4.03 -16.97
CA ASN A 27 3.22 4.62 -18.31
C ASN A 27 2.27 5.81 -18.31
N ASP A 28 2.30 6.62 -19.37
CA ASP A 28 1.35 7.70 -19.53
C ASP A 28 -0.09 7.18 -19.43
N GLY A 29 -0.94 7.94 -18.76
CA GLY A 29 -2.31 7.56 -18.44
C GLY A 29 -2.49 6.67 -17.21
N ASP A 30 -1.40 6.15 -16.60
CA ASP A 30 -1.54 5.40 -15.34
C ASP A 30 -1.85 6.35 -14.18
N LYS A 31 -2.94 6.06 -13.45
CA LYS A 31 -3.39 6.73 -12.23
C LYS A 31 -3.29 5.73 -11.08
N ALA A 32 -2.12 5.66 -10.46
CA ALA A 32 -1.84 4.67 -9.44
C ALA A 32 -2.17 5.21 -8.05
N VAL A 33 -3.07 4.55 -7.33
CA VAL A 33 -3.28 4.84 -5.90
C VAL A 33 -2.41 3.90 -5.04
N ILE A 34 -1.73 4.45 -4.04
CA ILE A 34 -1.02 3.68 -3.02
C ILE A 34 -1.93 3.55 -1.80
N ILE A 35 -2.31 2.31 -1.49
CA ILE A 35 -3.15 1.99 -0.33
C ILE A 35 -2.42 1.10 0.69
N GLY A 36 -2.92 1.06 1.91
CA GLY A 36 -2.39 0.26 3.01
C GLY A 36 -2.64 0.94 4.35
N GLU A 37 -2.41 0.22 5.45
CA GLU A 37 -2.58 0.76 6.80
C GLU A 37 -1.63 1.93 7.07
N GLU A 38 -1.96 2.75 8.08
CA GLU A 38 -1.07 3.81 8.54
C GLU A 38 0.27 3.24 9.04
N GLY A 39 1.35 3.93 8.72
CA GLY A 39 2.70 3.50 9.06
C GLY A 39 3.26 2.36 8.20
N ASN A 40 2.58 1.93 7.14
CA ASN A 40 3.09 0.92 6.19
C ASN A 40 4.09 1.48 5.17
N GLY A 41 4.43 2.77 5.25
CA GLY A 41 5.47 3.38 4.41
C GLY A 41 4.97 3.92 3.06
N LYS A 42 3.67 4.20 2.90
CA LYS A 42 3.09 4.80 1.69
C LYS A 42 3.80 6.11 1.30
N SER A 43 3.81 7.08 2.21
CA SER A 43 4.48 8.38 2.00
C SER A 43 6.00 8.24 1.85
N THR A 44 6.61 7.25 2.50
CA THR A 44 8.03 6.94 2.33
C THR A 44 8.33 6.49 0.90
N LEU A 45 7.51 5.58 0.35
CA LEU A 45 7.65 5.17 -1.06
C LEU A 45 7.47 6.36 -1.99
N LEU A 46 6.44 7.19 -1.77
CA LEU A 46 6.15 8.34 -2.64
C LEU A 46 7.27 9.38 -2.61
N LYS A 47 7.83 9.68 -1.42
CA LYS A 47 9.00 10.56 -1.25
C LYS A 47 10.23 10.00 -1.96
N TRP A 48 10.49 8.71 -1.79
CA TRP A 48 11.60 8.04 -2.46
C TRP A 48 11.43 8.03 -3.99
N MET A 49 10.19 7.89 -4.48
CA MET A 49 9.88 8.01 -5.91
C MET A 49 10.19 9.40 -6.44
N TYR A 50 9.94 10.44 -5.66
CA TYR A 50 10.26 11.83 -6.02
C TYR A 50 11.76 12.09 -5.96
N ASP A 51 12.34 11.95 -4.78
CA ASP A 51 13.76 12.10 -4.53
C ASP A 51 14.23 11.18 -3.38
N PRO A 52 15.09 10.19 -3.64
CA PRO A 52 15.65 9.33 -2.59
C PRO A 52 16.30 10.08 -1.44
N ALA A 53 16.92 11.24 -1.71
CA ALA A 53 17.57 12.05 -0.68
C ALA A 53 16.59 12.49 0.44
N LEU A 54 15.31 12.66 0.14
CA LEU A 54 14.30 13.01 1.15
C LEU A 54 14.04 11.91 2.19
N THR A 55 14.54 10.72 1.97
CA THR A 55 14.34 9.57 2.86
C THR A 55 15.63 9.04 3.46
N GLU A 56 16.79 9.51 3.00
CA GLU A 56 18.11 9.00 3.40
C GLU A 56 18.39 9.11 4.90
N ASP A 57 17.83 10.08 5.60
CA ASP A 57 18.07 10.25 7.04
C ASP A 57 17.51 9.08 7.87
N TYR A 58 16.40 8.48 7.45
CA TYR A 58 15.68 7.46 8.22
C TYR A 58 15.46 6.14 7.47
N ILE A 59 15.75 6.08 6.17
CA ILE A 59 15.61 4.88 5.32
C ILE A 59 16.95 4.49 4.72
N GLU A 60 17.26 3.21 4.77
CA GLU A 60 18.23 2.57 3.91
C GLU A 60 17.50 2.01 2.69
N SER A 61 17.94 2.39 1.49
CA SER A 61 17.32 1.95 0.25
C SER A 61 18.31 1.26 -0.67
N THR A 62 17.86 0.20 -1.34
CA THR A 62 18.58 -0.46 -2.44
C THR A 62 17.63 -0.63 -3.60
N GLY A 63 18.15 -0.71 -4.83
CA GLY A 63 17.35 -0.80 -6.04
C GLY A 63 17.59 0.37 -6.99
N GLU A 64 16.85 0.39 -8.09
CA GLU A 64 17.04 1.37 -9.16
C GLU A 64 15.75 2.14 -9.44
N ARG A 65 15.86 3.44 -9.62
CA ARG A 65 14.81 4.33 -10.10
C ARG A 65 15.17 4.86 -11.49
N ILE A 66 14.34 4.57 -12.48
CA ILE A 66 14.51 5.01 -13.86
C ILE A 66 13.36 5.95 -14.20
N ILE A 67 13.63 7.23 -14.34
CA ILE A 67 12.62 8.27 -14.63
C ILE A 67 12.64 8.75 -16.09
N GLY A 68 13.66 8.33 -16.87
CA GLY A 68 13.75 8.69 -18.28
C GLY A 68 13.76 10.20 -18.52
N LYS A 69 12.81 10.69 -19.31
CA LYS A 69 12.63 12.12 -19.62
C LYS A 69 11.53 12.77 -18.77
N GLU A 70 10.99 12.03 -17.81
CA GLU A 70 9.89 12.52 -16.98
C GLU A 70 10.35 13.63 -16.03
N ARG A 71 9.49 14.60 -15.83
CA ARG A 71 9.65 15.67 -14.84
C ARG A 71 8.70 15.39 -13.69
N LEU A 72 9.26 15.18 -12.50
CA LEU A 72 8.51 14.78 -11.32
C LEU A 72 8.03 16.03 -10.57
N GLY A 73 6.76 16.07 -10.23
CA GLY A 73 6.16 17.02 -9.31
C GLY A 73 5.68 16.31 -8.05
N TYR A 74 6.00 16.87 -6.89
CA TYR A 74 5.60 16.29 -5.61
C TYR A 74 4.76 17.29 -4.81
N LEU A 75 3.58 16.86 -4.40
CA LEU A 75 2.71 17.56 -3.47
C LEU A 75 2.78 16.83 -2.12
N PRO A 76 3.45 17.40 -1.12
CA PRO A 76 3.55 16.80 0.20
C PRO A 76 2.23 16.90 0.98
N GLN A 77 2.01 15.99 1.92
CA GLN A 77 0.87 16.00 2.84
C GLN A 77 0.79 17.30 3.63
N GLU A 78 1.93 17.79 4.11
CA GLU A 78 2.05 19.10 4.75
C GLU A 78 3.07 19.96 4.02
N LEU A 79 2.76 21.26 3.90
CA LEU A 79 3.70 22.23 3.35
C LEU A 79 4.96 22.27 4.22
N PRO A 80 6.18 22.22 3.61
CA PRO A 80 7.43 22.33 4.36
C PRO A 80 7.48 23.62 5.20
N GLU A 81 8.06 23.56 6.40
CA GLU A 81 8.13 24.71 7.31
C GLU A 81 8.76 25.95 6.67
N ALA A 82 9.80 25.75 5.84
CA ALA A 82 10.44 26.85 5.10
C ALA A 82 9.51 27.54 4.09
N GLU A 83 8.45 26.85 3.63
CA GLU A 83 7.47 27.42 2.70
C GLU A 83 6.25 28.01 3.41
N LYS A 84 5.95 27.57 4.64
CA LYS A 84 4.81 28.06 5.43
C LYS A 84 4.90 29.56 5.77
N THR A 85 6.11 30.06 5.97
CA THR A 85 6.39 31.46 6.35
C THR A 85 6.43 32.41 5.16
N LYS A 86 6.51 31.91 3.93
CA LYS A 86 6.52 32.73 2.72
C LYS A 86 5.14 33.29 2.45
N THR A 87 5.08 34.48 1.85
CA THR A 87 3.85 34.98 1.25
C THR A 87 3.50 34.16 0.00
N VAL A 88 2.25 34.22 -0.43
CA VAL A 88 1.83 33.57 -1.69
C VAL A 88 2.66 34.09 -2.86
N TYR A 89 2.93 35.41 -2.90
CA TYR A 89 3.79 35.99 -3.93
C TYR A 89 5.19 35.40 -3.90
N GLU A 90 5.86 35.35 -2.76
CA GLU A 90 7.21 34.79 -2.62
C GLU A 90 7.24 33.32 -3.01
N TYR A 91 6.19 32.54 -2.66
CA TYR A 91 6.07 31.14 -2.98
C TYR A 91 6.12 30.85 -4.49
N PHE A 92 5.52 31.74 -5.31
CA PHE A 92 5.56 31.63 -6.77
C PHE A 92 6.79 32.31 -7.37
N TYR A 93 7.14 33.50 -6.86
CA TYR A 93 8.23 34.34 -7.35
C TYR A 93 9.59 33.64 -7.38
N GLU A 94 9.88 32.76 -6.44
CA GLU A 94 11.13 32.00 -6.37
C GLU A 94 11.32 31.01 -7.53
N LYS A 95 10.28 30.74 -8.31
CA LYS A 95 10.34 29.79 -9.42
C LYS A 95 10.62 30.53 -10.74
N GLU A 96 11.69 30.11 -11.43
CA GLU A 96 12.05 30.68 -12.73
C GLU A 96 10.87 30.68 -13.71
N LYS A 97 10.13 29.57 -13.73
CA LYS A 97 8.95 29.41 -14.61
C LYS A 97 7.82 30.39 -14.34
N PHE A 98 7.74 30.99 -13.16
CA PHE A 98 6.77 32.05 -12.88
C PHE A 98 7.03 33.29 -13.74
N TRP A 99 8.30 33.63 -13.99
CA TRP A 99 8.72 34.76 -14.80
C TRP A 99 8.50 34.56 -16.31
N ASP A 100 8.41 33.31 -16.74
CA ASP A 100 8.07 32.97 -18.12
C ASP A 100 6.57 33.12 -18.41
N GLN A 101 5.72 33.25 -17.37
CA GLN A 101 4.28 33.37 -17.53
C GLN A 101 3.85 34.81 -17.88
N THR A 102 3.00 34.94 -18.87
CA THR A 102 2.33 36.23 -19.12
C THR A 102 1.17 36.42 -18.13
N PRO A 103 0.71 37.67 -17.89
CA PRO A 103 -0.48 37.89 -17.06
C PRO A 103 -1.72 37.13 -17.54
N LYS A 104 -1.82 36.89 -18.84
CA LYS A 104 -2.90 36.10 -19.44
C LYS A 104 -2.79 34.61 -19.05
N ASP A 105 -1.57 34.05 -19.03
CA ASP A 105 -1.35 32.66 -18.65
C ASP A 105 -1.65 32.45 -17.16
N LEU A 106 -1.22 33.37 -16.31
CA LEU A 106 -1.55 33.38 -14.88
C LEU A 106 -3.07 33.46 -14.64
N ALA A 107 -3.78 34.34 -15.38
CA ALA A 107 -5.22 34.45 -15.28
C ALA A 107 -5.95 33.16 -15.75
N VAL A 108 -5.46 32.48 -16.77
CA VAL A 108 -5.99 31.20 -17.23
C VAL A 108 -5.75 30.12 -16.17
N LEU A 109 -4.55 30.06 -15.63
CA LEU A 109 -4.19 29.09 -14.60
C LEU A 109 -5.01 29.31 -13.32
N ALA A 110 -5.11 30.55 -12.81
CA ALA A 110 -5.92 30.87 -11.63
C ALA A 110 -7.39 30.44 -11.82
N ARG A 111 -7.98 30.77 -12.98
CA ARG A 111 -9.38 30.39 -13.29
C ARG A 111 -9.60 28.89 -13.33
N LYS A 112 -8.61 28.10 -13.78
CA LYS A 112 -8.68 26.64 -13.75
C LYS A 112 -8.86 26.10 -12.32
N PHE A 113 -8.36 26.84 -11.32
CA PHE A 113 -8.48 26.52 -9.90
C PHE A 113 -9.58 27.29 -9.17
N GLY A 114 -10.45 28.00 -9.91
CA GLY A 114 -11.53 28.81 -9.33
C GLY A 114 -11.02 30.04 -8.56
N LEU A 115 -9.86 30.57 -8.95
CA LEU A 115 -9.21 31.73 -8.36
C LEU A 115 -9.07 32.86 -9.39
N THR A 116 -8.68 34.05 -8.93
CA THR A 116 -8.32 35.20 -9.80
C THR A 116 -6.80 35.34 -9.85
N GLU A 117 -6.29 36.03 -10.86
CA GLU A 117 -4.85 36.32 -10.99
C GLU A 117 -4.27 37.08 -9.79
N GLU A 118 -5.09 37.84 -9.06
CA GLU A 118 -4.68 38.54 -7.84
C GLU A 118 -4.16 37.59 -6.75
N PHE A 119 -4.56 36.32 -6.81
CA PHE A 119 -4.07 35.29 -5.87
C PHE A 119 -2.56 35.20 -5.86
N PHE A 120 -1.89 35.26 -7.02
CA PHE A 120 -0.44 35.13 -7.13
C PHE A 120 0.33 36.29 -6.47
N TYR A 121 -0.34 37.42 -6.22
CA TYR A 121 0.28 38.63 -5.70
C TYR A 121 -0.11 38.94 -4.25
N ARG A 122 -0.73 37.96 -3.54
CA ARG A 122 -1.14 38.16 -2.14
C ARG A 122 0.08 38.21 -1.22
N ASP A 123 0.10 39.16 -0.30
CA ASP A 123 1.06 39.24 0.81
C ASP A 123 0.70 38.34 1.98
N GLN A 124 -0.42 37.61 1.89
CA GLN A 124 -0.85 36.61 2.87
C GLN A 124 0.14 35.44 2.91
N GLN A 125 0.50 35.00 4.12
CA GLN A 125 1.42 33.85 4.28
C GLN A 125 0.76 32.54 3.83
N MET A 126 1.56 31.62 3.31
CA MET A 126 1.10 30.28 2.92
C MET A 126 0.50 29.50 4.11
N SER A 127 0.99 29.72 5.34
CA SER A 127 0.44 29.15 6.56
C SER A 127 -1.01 29.56 6.85
N GLU A 128 -1.39 30.76 6.46
CA GLU A 128 -2.71 31.36 6.72
C GLU A 128 -3.79 30.98 5.70
N LEU A 129 -3.39 30.38 4.57
CA LEU A 129 -4.32 29.90 3.57
C LEU A 129 -5.16 28.75 4.13
N SER A 130 -6.40 28.64 3.65
CA SER A 130 -7.21 27.43 3.87
C SER A 130 -6.55 26.18 3.26
N GLY A 131 -6.91 24.99 3.73
CA GLY A 131 -6.39 23.74 3.18
C GLY A 131 -6.56 23.66 1.66
N GLY A 132 -7.75 23.99 1.16
CA GLY A 132 -8.03 24.01 -0.27
C GLY A 132 -7.19 25.04 -1.04
N GLU A 133 -6.99 26.26 -0.51
CA GLU A 133 -6.11 27.25 -1.15
C GLU A 133 -4.65 26.81 -1.18
N LYS A 134 -4.16 26.13 -0.12
CA LYS A 134 -2.80 25.54 -0.08
C LYS A 134 -2.60 24.51 -1.18
N VAL A 135 -3.54 23.57 -1.33
CA VAL A 135 -3.49 22.54 -2.38
C VAL A 135 -3.55 23.19 -3.76
N LYS A 136 -4.43 24.17 -3.97
CA LYS A 136 -4.52 24.92 -5.23
C LYS A 136 -3.22 25.64 -5.57
N ALA A 137 -2.61 26.33 -4.61
CA ALA A 137 -1.32 27.02 -4.79
C ALA A 137 -0.22 26.05 -5.20
N GLN A 138 -0.10 24.91 -4.48
CA GLN A 138 0.89 23.90 -4.79
C GLN A 138 0.67 23.29 -6.18
N MET A 139 -0.58 22.95 -6.53
CA MET A 139 -0.90 22.41 -7.84
C MET A 139 -0.62 23.41 -8.98
N MET A 140 -0.97 24.69 -8.80
CA MET A 140 -0.65 25.72 -9.78
C MET A 140 0.86 25.84 -10.00
N ARG A 141 1.67 25.77 -8.93
CA ARG A 141 3.14 25.80 -9.03
C ARG A 141 3.67 24.59 -9.81
N LEU A 142 3.16 23.39 -9.52
CA LEU A 142 3.55 22.17 -10.26
C LEU A 142 3.18 22.28 -11.76
N LEU A 143 2.01 22.80 -12.09
CA LEU A 143 1.60 22.96 -13.48
C LEU A 143 2.46 23.97 -14.25
N MET A 144 2.99 25.01 -13.58
CA MET A 144 3.94 25.94 -14.21
C MET A 144 5.29 25.26 -14.54
N GLU A 145 5.68 24.24 -13.78
CA GLU A 145 6.97 23.55 -13.98
C GLU A 145 6.91 22.45 -15.06
N ASP A 146 5.82 22.37 -15.84
CA ASP A 146 5.60 21.39 -16.92
C ASP A 146 5.87 19.95 -16.47
N VAL A 147 5.45 19.58 -15.28
CA VAL A 147 5.62 18.24 -14.75
C VAL A 147 4.87 17.22 -15.59
N THR A 148 5.43 16.02 -15.73
CA THR A 148 4.78 14.90 -16.42
C THR A 148 4.35 13.79 -15.45
N VAL A 149 4.94 13.74 -14.26
CA VAL A 149 4.55 12.81 -13.20
C VAL A 149 4.12 13.58 -11.97
N LEU A 150 2.88 13.40 -11.57
CA LEU A 150 2.34 13.96 -10.33
C LEU A 150 2.43 12.92 -9.21
N LEU A 151 3.10 13.25 -8.13
CA LEU A 151 3.19 12.47 -6.91
C LEU A 151 2.46 13.23 -5.80
N LEU A 152 1.28 12.76 -5.37
CA LEU A 152 0.39 13.48 -4.47
C LEU A 152 0.24 12.71 -3.15
N ASP A 153 0.71 13.30 -2.05
CA ASP A 153 0.66 12.69 -0.71
C ASP A 153 -0.52 13.24 0.08
N GLU A 154 -1.62 12.48 0.18
CA GLU A 154 -2.87 12.84 0.86
C GLU A 154 -3.44 14.21 0.45
N PRO A 155 -3.61 14.48 -0.87
CA PRO A 155 -4.03 15.80 -1.35
C PRO A 155 -5.47 16.15 -1.01
N SER A 156 -6.26 15.19 -0.54
CA SER A 156 -7.67 15.35 -0.14
C SER A 156 -7.85 15.74 1.34
N ASN A 157 -6.78 15.82 2.13
CA ASN A 157 -6.90 16.17 3.54
C ASN A 157 -7.19 17.67 3.71
N ASP A 158 -8.11 18.00 4.61
CA ASP A 158 -8.46 19.37 5.01
C ASP A 158 -8.92 20.29 3.86
N ILE A 159 -9.49 19.75 2.79
CA ILE A 159 -10.03 20.51 1.66
C ILE A 159 -11.57 20.46 1.62
N ASP A 160 -12.16 21.50 1.04
CA ASP A 160 -13.60 21.55 0.78
C ASP A 160 -13.99 20.69 -0.43
N LEU A 161 -15.30 20.39 -0.53
CA LEU A 161 -15.84 19.56 -1.61
C LEU A 161 -15.55 20.13 -3.00
N ALA A 162 -15.61 21.42 -3.18
CA ALA A 162 -15.35 22.06 -4.48
C ALA A 162 -13.87 21.87 -4.91
N THR A 163 -12.95 21.93 -3.95
CA THR A 163 -11.53 21.65 -4.21
C THR A 163 -11.28 20.18 -4.47
N LEU A 164 -12.01 19.27 -3.79
CA LEU A 164 -11.94 17.83 -4.04
C LEU A 164 -12.41 17.49 -5.46
N GLU A 165 -13.55 18.02 -5.89
CA GLU A 165 -14.07 17.85 -7.26
C GLU A 165 -13.09 18.37 -8.33
N LEU A 166 -12.45 19.50 -8.06
CA LEU A 166 -11.41 20.07 -8.92
C LEU A 166 -10.20 19.14 -9.01
N LEU A 167 -9.74 18.61 -7.89
CA LEU A 167 -8.61 17.68 -7.82
C LEU A 167 -8.93 16.37 -8.56
N GLU A 168 -10.14 15.81 -8.35
CA GLU A 168 -10.63 14.64 -9.07
C GLU A 168 -10.61 14.85 -10.58
N LYS A 169 -11.17 15.98 -11.04
CA LYS A 169 -11.16 16.34 -12.46
C LYS A 169 -9.73 16.45 -13.00
N LEU A 170 -8.84 17.09 -12.26
CA LEU A 170 -7.44 17.27 -12.65
C LEU A 170 -6.72 15.93 -12.77
N ILE A 171 -6.86 15.03 -11.80
CA ILE A 171 -6.24 13.69 -11.84
C ILE A 171 -6.81 12.88 -13.03
N ARG A 172 -8.11 12.91 -13.23
CA ARG A 172 -8.78 12.17 -14.31
C ARG A 172 -8.35 12.64 -15.69
N GLU A 173 -8.26 13.95 -15.89
CA GLU A 173 -7.91 14.57 -17.18
C GLU A 173 -6.38 14.63 -17.43
N TRP A 174 -5.57 14.28 -16.43
CA TRP A 174 -4.11 14.27 -16.58
C TRP A 174 -3.67 13.21 -17.60
N GLU A 175 -3.01 13.59 -18.67
CA GLU A 175 -2.63 12.66 -19.76
C GLU A 175 -1.43 11.77 -19.40
N HIS A 176 -0.61 12.21 -18.46
CA HIS A 176 0.60 11.53 -18.04
C HIS A 176 0.40 10.69 -16.76
N ILE A 177 1.46 10.47 -16.01
CA ILE A 177 1.47 9.62 -14.83
C ILE A 177 0.98 10.39 -13.59
N VAL A 178 0.09 9.77 -12.81
CA VAL A 178 -0.26 10.22 -11.46
C VAL A 178 -0.05 9.07 -10.49
N VAL A 179 0.64 9.33 -9.38
CA VAL A 179 0.69 8.41 -8.24
C VAL A 179 0.23 9.19 -7.01
N PHE A 180 -0.76 8.67 -6.31
CA PHE A 180 -1.31 9.39 -5.19
C PHE A 180 -1.64 8.48 -4.01
N ILE A 181 -1.64 9.07 -2.82
CA ILE A 181 -2.12 8.45 -1.59
C ILE A 181 -3.38 9.21 -1.21
N SER A 182 -4.44 8.51 -0.86
CA SER A 182 -5.65 9.12 -0.30
C SER A 182 -6.41 8.12 0.55
N HIS A 183 -7.17 8.65 1.51
CA HIS A 183 -8.18 7.93 2.29
C HIS A 183 -9.61 8.23 1.82
N ASP A 184 -9.78 9.11 0.83
CA ASP A 184 -11.09 9.40 0.23
C ASP A 184 -11.42 8.35 -0.84
N GLU A 185 -12.37 7.45 -0.51
CA GLU A 185 -12.79 6.37 -1.40
C GLU A 185 -13.40 6.90 -2.70
N THR A 186 -14.12 8.03 -2.65
CA THR A 186 -14.77 8.62 -3.84
C THR A 186 -13.71 9.10 -4.83
N LEU A 187 -12.68 9.82 -4.36
CA LEU A 187 -11.55 10.23 -5.18
C LEU A 187 -10.85 9.03 -5.81
N ILE A 188 -10.59 7.99 -5.00
CA ILE A 188 -9.92 6.78 -5.48
C ILE A 188 -10.74 6.07 -6.55
N GLU A 189 -12.03 5.81 -6.28
CA GLU A 189 -12.92 5.09 -7.23
C GLU A 189 -13.07 5.83 -8.55
N ASN A 190 -13.17 7.16 -8.52
CA ASN A 190 -13.39 7.97 -9.70
C ASN A 190 -12.13 8.21 -10.54
N THR A 191 -10.93 8.00 -9.99
CA THR A 191 -9.68 8.38 -10.65
C THR A 191 -8.69 7.25 -10.85
N ALA A 192 -8.58 6.30 -9.93
CA ALA A 192 -7.54 5.27 -9.97
C ALA A 192 -7.85 4.15 -10.98
N ASN A 193 -6.88 3.86 -11.87
CA ASN A 193 -6.90 2.73 -12.78
C ASN A 193 -5.80 1.69 -12.46
N MET A 194 -5.02 1.96 -11.42
CA MET A 194 -4.00 1.06 -10.90
C MET A 194 -3.96 1.17 -9.37
N VAL A 195 -3.78 0.03 -8.70
CA VAL A 195 -3.67 -0.06 -7.24
C VAL A 195 -2.30 -0.61 -6.86
N ILE A 196 -1.61 0.09 -5.96
CA ILE A 196 -0.38 -0.34 -5.31
C ILE A 196 -0.73 -0.54 -3.84
N HIS A 197 -0.87 -1.79 -3.40
CA HIS A 197 -1.24 -2.10 -2.03
C HIS A 197 -0.01 -2.55 -1.24
N ILE A 198 0.31 -1.82 -0.17
CA ILE A 198 1.42 -2.12 0.74
C ILE A 198 0.86 -2.66 2.05
N GLU A 199 1.27 -3.88 2.42
CA GLU A 199 0.83 -4.58 3.62
C GLU A 199 2.01 -4.95 4.50
N GLN A 200 1.81 -4.82 5.80
CA GLN A 200 2.72 -5.35 6.80
C GLN A 200 2.05 -6.54 7.48
N ILE A 201 2.54 -7.74 7.18
CA ILE A 201 2.02 -9.00 7.71
C ILE A 201 2.87 -9.51 8.87
N VAL A 202 2.37 -10.56 9.57
CA VAL A 202 3.07 -11.20 10.71
C VAL A 202 3.52 -10.17 11.76
N ARG A 203 2.57 -9.43 12.33
CA ARG A 203 2.82 -8.38 13.34
C ARG A 203 3.84 -7.32 12.88
N LYS A 204 3.75 -6.91 11.62
CA LYS A 204 4.63 -5.92 10.99
C LYS A 204 6.10 -6.34 10.83
N THR A 205 6.39 -7.65 10.81
CA THR A 205 7.76 -8.15 10.60
C THR A 205 8.07 -8.50 9.16
N LYS A 206 7.03 -8.67 8.32
CA LYS A 206 7.20 -9.00 6.90
C LYS A 206 6.38 -8.07 6.04
N SER A 207 6.99 -7.49 5.03
CA SER A 207 6.31 -6.66 4.04
C SER A 207 5.77 -7.51 2.89
N ARG A 208 4.65 -7.09 2.35
CA ARG A 208 4.07 -7.62 1.12
C ARG A 208 3.54 -6.45 0.31
N TYR A 209 3.68 -6.53 -0.99
CA TYR A 209 3.03 -5.56 -1.87
C TYR A 209 2.27 -6.29 -2.99
N THR A 210 1.30 -5.59 -3.53
CA THR A 210 0.55 -6.02 -4.71
C THR A 210 0.42 -4.84 -5.65
N VAL A 211 0.74 -5.03 -6.92
CA VAL A 211 0.50 -4.04 -7.98
C VAL A 211 -0.55 -4.63 -8.92
N ALA A 212 -1.69 -3.96 -9.04
CA ALA A 212 -2.81 -4.40 -9.85
C ALA A 212 -3.24 -3.30 -10.83
N LYS A 213 -3.19 -3.59 -12.14
CA LYS A 213 -3.62 -2.67 -13.21
C LYS A 213 -5.11 -2.84 -13.48
N LEU A 214 -5.91 -2.37 -12.53
CA LEU A 214 -7.37 -2.42 -12.59
C LEU A 214 -7.98 -1.33 -11.71
N PRO A 215 -9.24 -0.93 -11.93
CA PRO A 215 -9.93 0.04 -11.10
C PRO A 215 -10.01 -0.41 -9.64
N TYR A 216 -9.98 0.56 -8.71
CA TYR A 216 -9.98 0.30 -7.27
C TYR A 216 -11.13 -0.59 -6.82
N ARG A 217 -12.36 -0.32 -7.27
CA ARG A 217 -13.54 -1.11 -6.91
C ARG A 217 -13.38 -2.59 -7.28
N THR A 218 -12.91 -2.87 -8.50
CA THR A 218 -12.64 -4.24 -8.96
C THR A 218 -11.58 -4.92 -8.11
N TYR A 219 -10.52 -4.20 -7.74
CA TYR A 219 -9.48 -4.70 -6.86
C TYR A 219 -10.03 -5.11 -5.49
N VAL A 220 -10.89 -4.27 -4.89
CA VAL A 220 -11.50 -4.55 -3.58
C VAL A 220 -12.42 -5.76 -3.66
N GLU A 221 -13.26 -5.84 -4.70
CA GLU A 221 -14.17 -6.98 -4.92
C GLU A 221 -13.42 -8.32 -5.07
N GLU A 222 -12.38 -8.35 -5.89
CA GLU A 222 -11.53 -9.55 -6.06
C GLU A 222 -10.84 -9.95 -4.76
N ARG A 223 -10.38 -8.97 -3.99
CA ARG A 223 -9.72 -9.22 -2.72
C ARG A 223 -10.68 -9.79 -1.66
N LEU A 224 -11.89 -9.26 -1.56
CA LEU A 224 -12.94 -9.79 -0.67
C LEU A 224 -13.30 -11.24 -1.02
N GLN A 225 -13.51 -11.52 -2.31
CA GLN A 225 -13.78 -12.89 -2.77
C GLN A 225 -12.64 -13.86 -2.43
N ASN A 226 -11.39 -13.43 -2.62
CA ASN A 226 -10.22 -14.25 -2.28
C ASN A 226 -10.13 -14.50 -0.77
N PHE A 227 -10.44 -13.51 0.05
CA PHE A 227 -10.47 -13.63 1.50
C PHE A 227 -11.55 -14.63 1.95
N GLU A 228 -12.76 -14.51 1.44
CA GLU A 228 -13.87 -15.44 1.72
C GLU A 228 -13.52 -16.89 1.35
N ARG A 229 -12.93 -17.09 0.17
CA ARG A 229 -12.45 -18.42 -0.28
C ARG A 229 -11.39 -19.00 0.66
N GLN A 230 -10.46 -18.15 1.12
CA GLN A 230 -9.42 -18.59 2.08
C GLN A 230 -10.03 -18.95 3.44
N GLU A 231 -10.99 -18.18 3.95
CA GLU A 231 -11.70 -18.51 5.19
C GLU A 231 -12.47 -19.83 5.09
N GLN A 232 -13.23 -20.02 4.00
CA GLN A 232 -13.97 -21.26 3.76
C GLN A 232 -13.03 -22.47 3.71
N LYS A 233 -11.90 -22.34 3.03
CA LYS A 233 -10.88 -23.39 2.98
C LYS A 233 -10.31 -23.67 4.36
N ALA A 234 -9.92 -22.65 5.10
CA ALA A 234 -9.40 -22.79 6.46
C ALA A 234 -10.40 -23.44 7.42
N GLN A 235 -11.69 -23.11 7.30
CA GLN A 235 -12.76 -23.76 8.08
C GLN A 235 -12.91 -25.24 7.69
N SER A 236 -12.88 -25.55 6.39
CA SER A 236 -12.95 -26.94 5.91
C SER A 236 -11.78 -27.76 6.43
N ASP A 237 -10.55 -27.23 6.32
CA ASP A 237 -9.34 -27.89 6.81
C ASP A 237 -9.38 -28.13 8.32
N ARG A 238 -9.89 -27.16 9.10
CA ARG A 238 -10.10 -27.31 10.56
C ARG A 238 -11.11 -28.43 10.88
N ARG A 239 -12.24 -28.50 10.15
CA ARG A 239 -13.26 -29.55 10.33
C ARG A 239 -12.69 -30.93 9.98
N GLU A 240 -11.97 -31.03 8.87
CA GLU A 240 -11.36 -32.27 8.46
C GLU A 240 -10.31 -32.77 9.48
N LYS A 241 -9.49 -31.85 10.01
CA LYS A 241 -8.53 -32.14 11.07
C LYS A 241 -9.24 -32.64 12.34
N ALA A 242 -10.29 -31.94 12.77
CA ALA A 242 -11.06 -32.34 13.97
C ALA A 242 -11.68 -33.72 13.82
N LEU A 243 -12.26 -34.05 12.66
CA LEU A 243 -12.82 -35.38 12.37
C LEU A 243 -11.73 -36.45 12.36
N ARG A 244 -10.56 -36.14 11.85
CA ARG A 244 -9.40 -37.05 11.81
C ARG A 244 -8.88 -37.34 13.22
N ASP A 245 -8.76 -36.29 14.05
CA ASP A 245 -8.34 -36.40 15.45
C ASP A 245 -9.35 -37.18 16.29
N GLU A 246 -10.67 -37.00 16.03
CA GLU A 246 -11.72 -37.76 16.70
C GLU A 246 -11.65 -39.25 16.33
N LYS A 247 -11.50 -39.60 15.04
CA LYS A 247 -11.30 -40.98 14.59
C LYS A 247 -10.08 -41.63 15.22
N TYR A 248 -8.97 -40.87 15.28
CA TYR A 248 -7.76 -41.33 15.94
C TYR A 248 -7.99 -41.63 17.42
N ARG A 249 -8.64 -40.73 18.17
CA ARG A 249 -8.96 -40.92 19.59
C ARG A 249 -9.82 -42.19 19.82
N LYS A 250 -10.85 -42.38 18.98
CA LYS A 250 -11.71 -43.57 19.07
C LYS A 250 -10.93 -44.87 18.84
N VAL A 251 -10.07 -44.90 17.81
CA VAL A 251 -9.24 -46.09 17.55
C VAL A 251 -8.22 -46.30 18.68
N TYR A 252 -7.56 -45.28 19.14
CA TYR A 252 -6.59 -45.35 20.24
C TYR A 252 -7.24 -45.88 21.51
N GLN A 253 -8.39 -45.33 21.93
CA GLN A 253 -9.15 -45.79 23.11
C GLN A 253 -9.61 -47.24 22.98
N SER A 254 -10.05 -47.67 21.79
CA SER A 254 -10.47 -49.04 21.53
C SER A 254 -9.30 -50.02 21.69
N VAL A 255 -8.10 -49.68 21.17
CA VAL A 255 -6.88 -50.52 21.29
C VAL A 255 -6.41 -50.53 22.74
N GLU A 256 -6.43 -49.41 23.45
CA GLU A 256 -6.05 -49.28 24.85
C GLU A 256 -6.97 -50.12 25.77
N ASN A 257 -8.27 -50.02 25.57
CA ASN A 257 -9.26 -50.85 26.31
C ASN A 257 -9.06 -52.36 26.03
N ALA A 258 -8.81 -52.72 24.77
CA ALA A 258 -8.53 -54.10 24.43
C ALA A 258 -7.24 -54.61 25.06
N LEU A 259 -6.21 -53.78 25.18
CA LEU A 259 -4.92 -54.08 25.84
C LEU A 259 -5.10 -54.28 27.34
N ASN A 260 -5.88 -53.44 28.00
CA ASN A 260 -6.18 -53.49 29.44
C ASN A 260 -6.99 -54.76 29.79
N ASN A 261 -7.90 -55.17 28.88
CA ASN A 261 -8.68 -56.38 29.06
C ASN A 261 -7.94 -57.69 28.74
N CYS A 262 -6.89 -57.62 27.88
CA CYS A 262 -6.13 -58.80 27.42
C CYS A 262 -4.94 -59.16 28.33
N SER A 263 -4.55 -58.26 29.27
CA SER A 263 -3.32 -58.44 30.07
C SER A 263 -3.31 -59.65 31.02
N ARG A 264 -4.43 -60.36 31.16
CA ARG A 264 -4.57 -61.51 32.08
C ARG A 264 -4.64 -62.90 31.42
N GLN A 265 -4.80 -63.05 30.10
CA GLN A 265 -5.11 -64.36 29.51
C GLN A 265 -4.36 -64.81 28.27
N ALA A 266 -3.62 -63.99 27.52
CA ALA A 266 -2.88 -64.45 26.33
C ALA A 266 -1.71 -63.51 25.94
N PRO A 267 -0.45 -63.88 26.19
CA PRO A 267 0.74 -63.07 25.87
C PRO A 267 0.90 -62.73 24.39
N SER A 268 0.50 -63.61 23.49
CA SER A 268 0.58 -63.39 22.03
C SER A 268 -0.39 -62.32 21.52
N VAL A 269 -1.59 -62.24 22.10
CA VAL A 269 -2.60 -61.23 21.76
C VAL A 269 -2.20 -59.86 22.28
N ALA A 270 -1.60 -59.77 23.46
CA ALA A 270 -1.08 -58.57 24.04
C ALA A 270 0.06 -57.96 23.20
N LYS A 271 0.92 -58.81 22.59
CA LYS A 271 1.98 -58.35 21.69
C LYS A 271 1.40 -57.73 20.41
N ASN A 272 0.46 -58.40 19.75
CA ASN A 272 -0.18 -57.91 18.54
C ASN A 272 -0.94 -56.58 18.77
N LEU A 273 -1.55 -56.38 19.95
CA LEU A 273 -2.22 -55.13 20.34
C LEU A 273 -1.23 -54.02 20.61
N LYS A 274 -0.07 -54.30 21.21
CA LYS A 274 1.02 -53.33 21.38
C LYS A 274 1.58 -52.87 20.03
N ASP A 275 1.78 -53.79 19.09
CA ASP A 275 2.25 -53.49 17.73
C ASP A 275 1.22 -52.61 16.97
N LYS A 276 -0.08 -52.89 17.10
CA LYS A 276 -1.15 -52.05 16.57
C LYS A 276 -1.13 -50.65 17.21
N MET A 277 -0.89 -50.56 18.51
CA MET A 277 -0.80 -49.25 19.21
C MET A 277 0.40 -48.42 18.73
N HIS A 278 1.55 -49.09 18.50
CA HIS A 278 2.72 -48.43 17.89
C HIS A 278 2.42 -47.95 16.48
N THR A 279 1.74 -48.77 15.65
CA THR A 279 1.34 -48.38 14.29
C THR A 279 0.39 -47.18 14.29
N VAL A 280 -0.62 -47.14 15.18
CA VAL A 280 -1.58 -46.03 15.32
C VAL A 280 -0.84 -44.77 15.75
N LYS A 281 0.12 -44.83 16.70
CA LYS A 281 0.96 -43.69 17.10
C LYS A 281 1.84 -43.19 15.96
N ALA A 282 2.44 -44.07 15.18
CA ALA A 282 3.28 -43.72 14.03
C ALA A 282 2.46 -43.05 12.91
N MET A 283 1.24 -43.54 12.66
CA MET A 283 0.32 -42.92 11.69
C MET A 283 -0.04 -41.48 12.11
N ASN A 284 -0.24 -41.21 13.40
CA ASN A 284 -0.51 -39.85 13.87
C ASN A 284 0.70 -38.92 13.70
N LEU A 285 1.91 -39.41 13.99
CA LEU A 285 3.16 -38.66 13.79
C LEU A 285 3.40 -38.35 12.31
N SER A 286 3.18 -39.29 11.40
CA SER A 286 3.32 -39.05 9.97
C SER A 286 2.29 -38.06 9.43
N LEU A 287 1.06 -38.05 9.98
CA LEU A 287 -0.01 -37.13 9.62
C LEU A 287 0.22 -35.70 10.17
N ILE A 288 0.91 -35.56 11.31
CA ILE A 288 1.32 -34.25 11.85
C ILE A 288 2.36 -33.59 10.92
N HIS A 289 3.31 -34.36 10.39
CA HIS A 289 4.30 -33.86 9.43
C HIS A 289 3.73 -33.49 8.06
N ILE A 290 2.64 -34.16 7.62
CA ILE A 290 1.98 -33.85 6.34
C ILE A 290 1.02 -32.67 6.49
N SER A 291 0.51 -32.38 7.69
CA SER A 291 -0.51 -31.34 7.97
C SER A 291 0.04 -30.08 8.62
N GLU A 292 1.36 -29.91 8.74
CA GLU A 292 1.88 -28.55 8.89
C GLU A 292 1.60 -27.82 7.59
N PRO A 293 0.59 -26.91 7.53
CA PRO A 293 0.55 -26.01 6.43
C PRO A 293 1.89 -25.29 6.50
N THR A 294 2.65 -25.32 5.42
CA THR A 294 3.63 -24.25 5.17
C THR A 294 2.92 -22.99 5.58
N ARG A 295 3.30 -22.45 6.72
CA ARG A 295 2.83 -21.13 7.15
C ARG A 295 3.31 -20.20 6.05
N LEU A 296 2.43 -20.01 5.06
CA LEU A 296 2.53 -18.91 4.15
C LEU A 296 2.46 -17.68 5.05
N GLY A 297 3.66 -17.14 5.31
CA GLY A 297 3.80 -15.90 5.99
C GLY A 297 3.18 -14.77 5.18
#